data_2d0dd3e80178e78f5f8c5c8065e0b052
#
_entry.id   2d0dd3e80178e78f5f8c5c8065e0b052
#
_cell.length_a   1.000
_cell.length_b   1.000
_cell.length_c   1.000
_cell.angle_alpha   90.00
_cell.angle_beta   90.00
_cell.angle_gamma   90.00
#
_symmetry.space_group_name_H-M   'P 1'
#
loop_
_entity.id
_entity.type
_entity.pdbx_description
1 polymer ?
#
loop_
_entity_poly.entity_id
_entity_poly.type
_entity_poly.pdbx_seq_one_letter_code
_entity_poly.pdbx_strand_id
1 'polypeptide(L)'
;MKYNFDEIIPRRGTNSYKWDSANDADILPMWVADMDFRTAPAVTEALKKRVEHGIFGYVRVPDSYYHAVIHWFDRRHNWKIEREWIIYTTGAVSYTHLTLPTI
;
A
#
# COMPACT_ATOMS: atom_id res chain seq x y z
N MET A 1 -6.14 19.59 -1.48
CA MET A 1 -7.29 18.67 -1.66
C MET A 1 -7.68 18.17 -0.29
N LYS A 2 -8.95 18.32 0.11
CA LYS A 2 -9.43 17.87 1.43
C LYS A 2 -9.95 16.43 1.25
N TYR A 3 -9.42 15.49 2.04
CA TYR A 3 -9.91 14.10 2.04
C TYR A 3 -11.18 14.03 2.91
N ASN A 4 -12.14 13.21 2.48
CA ASN A 4 -13.34 12.92 3.25
C ASN A 4 -13.17 11.57 3.95
N PHE A 5 -12.98 11.59 5.26
CA PHE A 5 -12.88 10.40 6.10
C PHE A 5 -14.20 10.02 6.79
N ASP A 6 -15.24 10.84 6.61
CA ASP A 6 -16.56 10.60 7.19
C ASP A 6 -17.49 9.85 6.23
N GLU A 7 -17.05 9.63 4.98
CA GLU A 7 -17.83 8.90 3.99
C GLU A 7 -17.91 7.42 4.36
N ILE A 8 -19.14 6.94 4.55
CA ILE A 8 -19.40 5.50 4.78
C ILE A 8 -19.40 4.79 3.43
N ILE A 9 -18.45 3.90 3.22
CA ILE A 9 -18.30 3.12 2.00
C ILE A 9 -18.81 1.70 2.25
N PRO A 10 -19.89 1.26 1.57
CA PRO A 10 -20.36 -0.12 1.69
C PRO A 10 -19.28 -1.12 1.25
N ARG A 11 -18.91 -2.02 2.14
CA ARG A 11 -17.87 -3.02 1.91
C ARG A 11 -18.41 -4.46 1.87
N ARG A 12 -19.65 -4.68 2.35
CA ARG A 12 -20.27 -6.01 2.30
C ARG A 12 -20.71 -6.36 0.88
N GLY A 13 -20.57 -7.63 0.52
CA GLY A 13 -20.85 -8.12 -0.84
C GLY A 13 -19.82 -7.71 -1.89
N THR A 14 -18.63 -7.27 -1.48
CA THR A 14 -17.54 -6.88 -2.39
C THR A 14 -16.38 -7.89 -2.41
N ASN A 15 -16.57 -9.07 -1.84
CA ASN A 15 -15.53 -10.06 -1.58
C ASN A 15 -14.45 -9.55 -0.61
N SER A 16 -14.79 -8.61 0.26
CA SER A 16 -13.89 -8.14 1.29
C SER A 16 -13.73 -9.20 2.37
N TYR A 17 -12.52 -9.73 2.54
CA TYR A 17 -12.24 -10.71 3.58
C TYR A 17 -12.57 -10.18 4.98
N LYS A 18 -12.34 -8.88 5.21
CA LYS A 18 -12.68 -8.21 6.47
C LYS A 18 -14.19 -8.19 6.74
N TRP A 19 -14.98 -7.78 5.73
CA TRP A 19 -16.39 -7.50 5.91
C TRP A 19 -17.32 -8.68 5.60
N ASP A 20 -16.90 -9.58 4.71
CA ASP A 20 -17.73 -10.69 4.23
C ASP A 20 -17.43 -12.00 4.97
N SER A 21 -16.44 -12.02 5.88
CA SER A 21 -16.13 -13.20 6.71
C SER A 21 -17.13 -13.44 7.83
N ALA A 22 -17.88 -12.41 8.26
CA ALA A 22 -18.90 -12.52 9.28
C ALA A 22 -20.29 -12.58 8.64
N ASN A 23 -21.08 -13.59 9.02
CA ASN A 23 -22.46 -13.74 8.52
C ASN A 23 -23.45 -12.77 9.17
N ASP A 24 -23.08 -12.13 10.27
CA ASP A 24 -23.91 -11.19 10.99
C ASP A 24 -23.64 -9.76 10.53
N ALA A 25 -24.70 -9.06 10.11
CA ALA A 25 -24.63 -7.70 9.60
C ALA A 25 -24.28 -6.66 10.68
N ASP A 26 -24.59 -6.96 11.94
CA ASP A 26 -24.39 -6.04 13.07
C ASP A 26 -22.95 -6.09 13.63
N ILE A 27 -22.15 -7.05 13.17
CA ILE A 27 -20.75 -7.15 13.58
C ILE A 27 -19.92 -6.09 12.86
N LEU A 28 -19.25 -5.23 13.63
CA LEU A 28 -18.22 -4.33 13.15
C LEU A 28 -16.85 -5.04 13.18
N PRO A 29 -16.28 -5.39 12.01
CA PRO A 29 -15.01 -6.10 11.97
C PRO A 29 -13.84 -5.16 12.28
N MET A 30 -13.03 -5.52 13.28
CA MET A 30 -11.85 -4.75 13.71
C MET A 30 -10.58 -5.61 13.81
N TRP A 31 -10.59 -6.80 13.23
CA TRP A 31 -9.55 -7.82 13.42
C TRP A 31 -8.42 -7.75 12.39
N VAL A 32 -8.64 -7.11 11.25
CA VAL A 32 -7.64 -6.94 10.18
C VAL A 32 -7.42 -5.45 9.89
N ALA A 33 -6.20 -5.09 9.58
CA ALA A 33 -5.74 -3.71 9.51
C ALA A 33 -6.02 -3.01 8.16
N ASP A 34 -6.83 -3.57 7.26
CA ASP A 34 -7.21 -2.86 6.04
C ASP A 34 -8.17 -1.70 6.37
N MET A 35 -7.87 -0.55 5.81
CA MET A 35 -8.62 0.68 6.06
C MET A 35 -9.88 0.74 5.21
N ASP A 36 -10.93 1.33 5.78
CA ASP A 36 -12.24 1.51 5.12
C ASP A 36 -12.38 2.90 4.47
N PHE A 37 -11.28 3.63 4.36
CA PHE A 37 -11.23 4.92 3.67
C PHE A 37 -10.83 4.76 2.20
N ARG A 38 -11.30 5.68 1.36
CA ARG A 38 -10.86 5.73 -0.04
C ARG A 38 -9.36 5.95 -0.12
N THR A 39 -8.74 5.23 -1.04
CA THR A 39 -7.34 5.47 -1.41
C THR A 39 -7.16 6.91 -1.92
N ALA A 40 -6.03 7.52 -1.58
CA ALA A 40 -5.70 8.87 -2.01
C ALA A 40 -5.85 9.03 -3.53
N PRO A 41 -6.49 10.12 -4.01
CA PRO A 41 -6.75 10.33 -5.44
C PRO A 41 -5.49 10.23 -6.31
N ALA A 42 -4.36 10.73 -5.84
CA ALA A 42 -3.09 10.63 -6.58
C ALA A 42 -2.67 9.16 -6.85
N VAL A 43 -2.91 8.27 -5.88
CA VAL A 43 -2.63 6.83 -6.03
C VAL A 43 -3.60 6.22 -7.05
N THR A 44 -4.89 6.52 -6.91
CA THR A 44 -5.93 6.02 -7.82
C THR A 44 -5.67 6.46 -9.26
N GLU A 45 -5.30 7.71 -9.50
CA GLU A 45 -4.97 8.23 -10.84
C GLU A 45 -3.71 7.58 -11.42
N ALA A 46 -2.69 7.32 -10.60
CA ALA A 46 -1.50 6.59 -11.06
C ALA A 46 -1.83 5.16 -11.49
N LEU A 47 -2.69 4.48 -10.73
CA LEU A 47 -3.18 3.14 -11.07
C LEU A 47 -4.01 3.13 -12.36
N LYS A 48 -4.94 4.09 -12.54
CA LYS A 48 -5.73 4.23 -13.77
C LYS A 48 -4.84 4.37 -15.00
N LYS A 49 -3.85 5.27 -14.96
CA LYS A 49 -2.89 5.44 -16.06
C LYS A 49 -2.16 4.14 -16.39
N ARG A 50 -1.84 3.33 -15.39
CA ARG A 50 -1.18 2.05 -15.61
C ARG A 50 -2.13 1.03 -16.24
N VAL A 51 -3.39 1.01 -15.82
CA VAL A 51 -4.43 0.13 -16.41
C VAL A 51 -4.70 0.54 -17.86
N GLU A 52 -4.83 1.84 -18.14
CA GLU A 52 -5.03 2.36 -19.52
C GLU A 52 -3.88 2.00 -20.45
N HIS A 53 -2.65 1.94 -19.95
CA HIS A 53 -1.51 1.46 -20.72
C HIS A 53 -1.67 0.00 -21.19
N GLY A 54 -2.35 -0.84 -20.41
CA GLY A 54 -2.81 -2.19 -20.79
C GLY A 54 -1.74 -3.29 -20.87
N ILE A 55 -0.46 -2.98 -20.66
CA ILE A 55 0.62 -3.97 -20.73
C ILE A 55 1.20 -4.18 -19.33
N PHE A 56 1.03 -5.39 -18.81
CA PHE A 56 1.46 -5.80 -17.49
C PHE A 56 2.56 -6.85 -17.60
N GLY A 57 3.78 -6.41 -17.55
CA GLY A 57 4.96 -7.27 -17.63
C GLY A 57 5.92 -7.01 -16.46
N TYR A 58 7.09 -7.61 -16.53
CA TYR A 58 8.16 -7.30 -15.61
C TYR A 58 8.55 -5.83 -15.69
N VAL A 59 8.67 -5.17 -14.56
CA VAL A 59 9.01 -3.75 -14.48
C VAL A 59 10.29 -3.54 -13.69
N ARG A 60 11.09 -2.58 -14.11
CA ARG A 60 12.20 -2.08 -13.33
C ARG A 60 11.68 -1.03 -12.34
N VAL A 61 12.19 -1.05 -11.11
CA VAL A 61 11.90 0.00 -10.13
C VAL A 61 12.52 1.30 -10.62
N PRO A 62 11.72 2.36 -10.86
CA PRO A 62 12.24 3.62 -11.40
C PRO A 62 12.99 4.42 -10.35
N ASP A 63 13.91 5.29 -10.77
CA ASP A 63 14.68 6.16 -9.87
C ASP A 63 13.77 7.10 -9.08
N SER A 64 12.61 7.49 -9.63
CA SER A 64 11.60 8.28 -8.92
C SER A 64 11.07 7.62 -7.64
N TYR A 65 11.04 6.30 -7.59
CA TYR A 65 10.68 5.56 -6.37
C TYR A 65 11.72 5.80 -5.26
N TYR A 66 13.01 5.62 -5.59
CA TYR A 66 14.08 5.84 -4.61
C TYR A 66 14.13 7.29 -4.14
N HIS A 67 13.98 8.25 -5.05
CA HIS A 67 13.91 9.66 -4.69
C HIS A 67 12.72 9.98 -3.77
N ALA A 68 11.56 9.38 -4.02
CA ALA A 68 10.39 9.56 -3.16
C ALA A 68 10.63 9.03 -1.75
N VAL A 69 11.24 7.85 -1.62
CA VAL A 69 11.58 7.24 -0.31
C VAL A 69 12.60 8.11 0.43
N ILE A 70 13.71 8.47 -0.22
CA ILE A 70 14.78 9.30 0.38
C ILE A 70 14.20 10.63 0.85
N HIS A 71 13.43 11.32 -0.01
CA HIS A 71 12.80 12.59 0.34
C HIS A 71 11.80 12.46 1.50
N TRP A 72 11.05 11.35 1.57
CA TRP A 72 10.15 11.10 2.68
C TRP A 72 10.90 11.01 4.01
N PHE A 73 11.97 10.21 4.09
CA PHE A 73 12.77 10.04 5.31
C PHE A 73 13.47 11.34 5.71
N ASP A 74 14.04 12.07 4.77
CA ASP A 74 14.67 13.36 5.05
C ASP A 74 13.64 14.35 5.62
N ARG A 75 12.52 14.55 4.95
CA ARG A 75 11.51 15.54 5.33
C ARG A 75 10.76 15.19 6.63
N ARG A 76 10.47 13.90 6.85
CA ARG A 76 9.62 13.47 7.98
C ARG A 76 10.40 13.07 9.21
N HIS A 77 11.60 12.60 9.03
CA HIS A 77 12.41 12.02 10.11
C HIS A 77 13.78 12.68 10.23
N ASN A 78 14.08 13.69 9.40
CA ASN A 78 15.40 14.32 9.32
C ASN A 78 16.54 13.29 9.18
N TRP A 79 16.26 12.24 8.40
CA TRP A 79 17.19 11.14 8.18
C TRP A 79 17.54 11.02 6.70
N LYS A 80 18.81 11.36 6.40
CA LYS A 80 19.37 11.30 5.05
C LYS A 80 19.86 9.88 4.79
N ILE A 81 19.08 9.14 4.00
CA ILE A 81 19.43 7.79 3.58
C ILE A 81 20.01 7.81 2.17
N GLU A 82 20.93 6.89 1.90
CA GLU A 82 21.54 6.71 0.60
C GLU A 82 20.73 5.70 -0.22
N ARG A 83 20.74 5.86 -1.56
CA ARG A 83 20.03 4.97 -2.48
C ARG A 83 20.45 3.52 -2.32
N GLU A 84 21.72 3.28 -2.10
CA GLU A 84 22.34 1.96 -1.94
C GLU A 84 21.88 1.22 -0.68
N TRP A 85 21.29 1.92 0.28
CA TRP A 85 20.73 1.34 1.49
C TRP A 85 19.31 0.80 1.28
N ILE A 86 18.69 1.14 0.14
CA ILE A 86 17.31 0.77 -0.15
C ILE A 86 17.27 -0.53 -0.95
N ILE A 87 16.73 -1.57 -0.36
CA ILE A 87 16.47 -2.85 -1.02
C ILE A 87 14.97 -2.95 -1.26
N TYR A 88 14.57 -3.04 -2.53
CA TYR A 88 13.17 -3.26 -2.89
C TYR A 88 12.81 -4.74 -2.76
N THR A 89 11.73 -5.02 -2.04
CA THR A 89 11.12 -6.35 -1.94
C THR A 89 9.63 -6.28 -2.23
N THR A 90 9.05 -7.37 -2.72
CA THR A 90 7.62 -7.44 -3.08
C THR A 90 6.69 -7.54 -1.87
N GLY A 91 7.24 -7.69 -0.65
CA GLY A 91 6.44 -7.74 0.58
C GLY A 91 7.27 -8.06 1.81
N ALA A 92 6.68 -7.84 2.99
CA ALA A 92 7.34 -8.03 4.29
C ALA A 92 7.82 -9.49 4.51
N VAL A 93 7.10 -10.47 4.02
CA VAL A 93 7.48 -11.90 4.12
C VAL A 93 8.78 -12.15 3.37
N SER A 94 8.94 -11.62 2.17
CA SER A 94 10.19 -11.74 1.39
C SER A 94 11.38 -11.13 2.13
N TYR A 95 11.18 -9.94 2.74
CA TYR A 95 12.20 -9.30 3.57
C TYR A 95 12.60 -10.20 4.76
N THR A 96 11.61 -10.73 5.48
CA THR A 96 11.85 -11.60 6.64
C THR A 96 12.68 -12.82 6.27
N HIS A 97 12.36 -13.48 5.15
CA HIS A 97 13.12 -14.65 4.68
C HIS A 97 14.56 -14.32 4.26
N LEU A 98 14.80 -13.10 3.78
CA LEU A 98 16.15 -12.66 3.41
C LEU A 98 17.02 -12.27 4.61
N THR A 99 16.39 -11.85 5.73
CA THR A 99 17.10 -11.27 6.88
C THR A 99 17.16 -12.18 8.11
N LEU A 100 16.29 -13.20 8.21
CA LEU A 100 16.39 -14.16 9.29
C LEU A 100 17.62 -15.04 9.09
N PRO A 101 18.46 -15.21 10.13
CA PRO A 101 19.54 -16.18 10.08
C PRO A 101 18.94 -17.57 9.89
N THR A 102 19.47 -18.30 8.93
CA THR A 102 19.18 -19.72 8.77
C THR A 102 19.82 -20.43 9.97
N ILE A 103 19.00 -20.81 10.94
CA ILE A 103 19.40 -21.64 12.08
C ILE A 103 19.43 -23.10 11.63
#